data_0746b75c769db365a425959402f3e4f8
#
_entry.id   0746b75c769db365a425959402f3e4f8
#
_cell.length_a   1.000
_cell.length_b   1.000
_cell.length_c   1.000
_cell.angle_alpha   90.00
_cell.angle_beta   90.00
_cell.angle_gamma   90.00
#
_symmetry.space_group_name_H-M   'P 1'
#
loop_
_entity.id
_entity.type
_entity.pdbx_description
1 polymer ?
#
loop_
_entity_poly.entity_id
_entity_poly.type
_entity_poly.pdbx_seq_one_letter_code
_entity_poly.pdbx_strand_id
1 'polypeptide(L)'
;MKDKVMDALQRFSKAMFIPVLILPIAGILIAVGNLFTNVRLQAVLPFLNNPVTIGFGTLLSGSLNAILGNLGVIFCVGLSVGLANKKKSEAGFISLLAFLVFLNAMNKFMNMRGMLVEGSLSGTGQAMVLGVQVLDMGVFIGLLLGIVVAYVHNCFCETEFNNAFQIYGGTRFVFIVLIPVMVVLAVLFTFVWPYAQAGINALGGFIRSAGNFGLFIYGTLERLLIPTGLHHLVYTPFLYTSLGGTATVGGQVLEGARNIYYAEIADPSVAVLSQSVIWDARGISKMFGLIGACLAMYQTARPENREKIKPVLITAAVTSFIAGVTEPIEFSFLFVAPILFVVHAVLAGSSFVVLNLLGCRAIGPNGFIDFLLYNLPLGIGKTRWPVYIAVGVLYFVLYYVIFRVLIVKLNLHTLGREAEGMEMKLHSKSEYKAKVAAENGTAAAPAADNTVDAAVIVEALGGKDNILKVTNCYTRLRTELADPDKVQDDVLKNQTGASAVIHKGKNVQVVYGLKVNAVRKAVDAELGLSGEE
;
A
#
# COMPACT_ATOMS: atom_id res chain seq x y z
N MET A 1 4.56 22.50 -15.16
CA MET A 1 4.70 22.41 -13.68
C MET A 1 3.72 21.39 -13.10
N LYS A 2 2.45 21.39 -13.50
CA LYS A 2 1.39 20.46 -13.06
C LYS A 2 1.77 18.98 -13.32
N ASP A 3 2.32 18.67 -14.49
CA ASP A 3 2.69 17.30 -14.88
C ASP A 3 3.89 16.75 -14.06
N LYS A 4 4.89 17.59 -13.77
CA LYS A 4 6.03 17.20 -12.93
C LYS A 4 5.62 16.89 -11.49
N VAL A 5 4.68 17.67 -10.94
CA VAL A 5 4.13 17.42 -9.60
C VAL A 5 3.32 16.13 -9.59
N MET A 6 2.51 15.90 -10.62
CA MET A 6 1.72 14.67 -10.74
C MET A 6 2.60 13.42 -10.88
N ASP A 7 3.68 13.49 -11.67
CA ASP A 7 4.64 12.39 -11.81
C ASP A 7 5.37 12.09 -10.47
N ALA A 8 5.79 13.14 -9.76
CA ALA A 8 6.41 13.00 -8.44
C ALA A 8 5.46 12.34 -7.43
N LEU A 9 4.19 12.77 -7.38
CA LEU A 9 3.15 12.19 -6.52
C LEU A 9 2.87 10.73 -6.88
N GLN A 10 2.83 10.39 -8.17
CA GLN A 10 2.65 9.00 -8.61
C GLN A 10 3.84 8.10 -8.25
N ARG A 11 5.08 8.60 -8.38
CA ARG A 11 6.28 7.88 -7.95
C ARG A 11 6.28 7.65 -6.45
N PHE A 12 5.95 8.67 -5.68
CA PHE A 12 5.81 8.57 -4.23
C PHE A 12 4.75 7.54 -3.83
N SER A 13 3.56 7.59 -4.43
CA SER A 13 2.51 6.60 -4.19
C SER A 13 2.96 5.15 -4.47
N LYS A 14 3.68 4.92 -5.59
CA LYS A 14 4.22 3.60 -5.91
C LYS A 14 5.28 3.14 -4.91
N ALA A 15 6.14 4.05 -4.44
CA ALA A 15 7.16 3.74 -3.46
C ALA A 15 6.54 3.36 -2.10
N MET A 16 5.43 4.01 -1.71
CA MET A 16 4.66 3.69 -0.51
C MET A 16 4.02 2.30 -0.53
N PHE A 17 3.85 1.70 -1.70
CA PHE A 17 3.18 0.40 -1.83
C PHE A 17 3.97 -0.73 -1.14
N ILE A 18 5.31 -0.68 -1.20
CA ILE A 18 6.17 -1.75 -0.63
C ILE A 18 5.98 -1.88 0.89
N PRO A 19 6.19 -0.84 1.71
CA PRO A 19 6.00 -0.95 3.15
C PRO A 19 4.54 -1.19 3.54
N VAL A 20 3.59 -0.60 2.81
CA VAL A 20 2.16 -0.72 3.13
C VAL A 20 1.60 -2.12 2.90
N LEU A 21 2.08 -2.87 1.90
CA LEU A 21 1.62 -4.24 1.63
C LEU A 21 2.07 -5.25 2.70
N ILE A 22 3.16 -5.00 3.41
CA ILE A 22 3.67 -5.89 4.46
C ILE A 22 2.84 -5.76 5.73
N LEU A 23 2.35 -4.56 6.04
CA LEU A 23 1.64 -4.28 7.29
C LEU A 23 0.36 -5.11 7.50
N PRO A 24 -0.51 -5.32 6.49
CA PRO A 24 -1.66 -6.21 6.64
C PRO A 24 -1.25 -7.64 6.97
N ILE A 25 -0.19 -8.15 6.36
CA ILE A 25 0.30 -9.52 6.63
C ILE A 25 0.76 -9.62 8.09
N ALA A 26 1.56 -8.67 8.54
CA ALA A 26 1.98 -8.60 9.94
C ALA A 26 0.76 -8.50 10.87
N GLY A 27 -0.20 -7.64 10.55
CA GLY A 27 -1.44 -7.47 11.33
C GLY A 27 -2.27 -8.75 11.44
N ILE A 28 -2.46 -9.49 10.35
CA ILE A 28 -3.17 -10.78 10.35
C ILE A 28 -2.44 -11.79 11.23
N LEU A 29 -1.13 -11.90 11.10
CA LEU A 29 -0.33 -12.84 11.90
C LEU A 29 -0.31 -12.46 13.38
N ILE A 30 -0.28 -11.18 13.72
CA ILE A 30 -0.46 -10.70 15.11
C ILE A 30 -1.84 -11.12 15.63
N ALA A 31 -2.90 -10.91 14.85
CA ALA A 31 -4.24 -11.32 15.24
C ALA A 31 -4.32 -12.83 15.47
N VAL A 32 -3.72 -13.65 14.59
CA VAL A 32 -3.62 -15.11 14.77
C VAL A 32 -2.86 -15.45 16.04
N GLY A 33 -1.71 -14.82 16.30
CA GLY A 33 -0.94 -15.00 17.54
C GLY A 33 -1.77 -14.68 18.79
N ASN A 34 -2.52 -13.59 18.75
CA ASN A 34 -3.40 -13.19 19.84
C ASN A 34 -4.60 -14.13 20.06
N LEU A 35 -5.04 -14.89 19.04
CA LEU A 35 -6.06 -15.94 19.24
C LEU A 35 -5.56 -17.04 20.18
N PHE A 36 -4.30 -17.45 20.07
CA PHE A 36 -3.72 -18.49 20.95
C PHE A 36 -3.55 -18.01 22.39
N THR A 37 -3.43 -16.71 22.63
CA THR A 37 -3.32 -16.11 23.96
C THR A 37 -4.66 -15.63 24.52
N ASN A 38 -5.75 -15.74 23.74
CA ASN A 38 -7.07 -15.25 24.14
C ASN A 38 -7.73 -16.16 25.19
N VAL A 39 -7.84 -15.70 26.42
CA VAL A 39 -8.41 -16.45 27.56
C VAL A 39 -9.83 -16.93 27.32
N ARG A 40 -10.68 -16.14 26.62
CA ARG A 40 -12.06 -16.54 26.31
C ARG A 40 -12.09 -17.69 25.30
N LEU A 41 -11.22 -17.64 24.30
CA LEU A 41 -11.10 -18.70 23.31
C LEU A 41 -10.56 -20.00 23.94
N GLN A 42 -9.59 -19.88 24.86
CA GLN A 42 -9.05 -21.00 25.63
C GLN A 42 -10.10 -21.65 26.53
N ALA A 43 -11.06 -20.88 27.06
CA ALA A 43 -12.17 -21.41 27.83
C ALA A 43 -13.16 -22.23 26.97
N VAL A 44 -13.35 -21.86 25.70
CA VAL A 44 -14.21 -22.58 24.74
C VAL A 44 -13.48 -23.75 24.09
N LEU A 45 -12.18 -23.61 23.86
CA LEU A 45 -11.31 -24.60 23.24
C LEU A 45 -10.15 -24.97 24.19
N PRO A 46 -10.38 -25.89 25.16
CA PRO A 46 -9.40 -26.18 26.22
C PRO A 46 -8.04 -26.66 25.71
N PHE A 47 -7.97 -27.24 24.52
CA PHE A 47 -6.70 -27.68 23.92
C PHE A 47 -5.76 -26.50 23.60
N LEU A 48 -6.26 -25.27 23.52
CA LEU A 48 -5.43 -24.06 23.37
C LEU A 48 -4.83 -23.58 24.70
N ASN A 49 -5.37 -24.02 25.83
CA ASN A 49 -4.91 -23.63 27.16
C ASN A 49 -3.76 -24.52 27.63
N ASN A 50 -2.64 -24.45 26.92
CA ASN A 50 -1.41 -25.11 27.32
C ASN A 50 -0.19 -24.20 27.05
N PRO A 51 0.92 -24.40 27.79
CA PRO A 51 2.11 -23.53 27.69
C PRO A 51 2.70 -23.42 26.27
N VAL A 52 2.58 -24.47 25.45
CA VAL A 52 3.15 -24.50 24.10
C VAL A 52 2.35 -23.58 23.16
N THR A 53 1.03 -23.69 23.15
CA THR A 53 0.18 -22.87 22.29
C THR A 53 0.19 -21.40 22.72
N ILE A 54 0.14 -21.15 24.03
CA ILE A 54 0.27 -19.79 24.59
C ILE A 54 1.64 -19.21 24.25
N GLY A 55 2.72 -20.00 24.44
CA GLY A 55 4.07 -19.60 24.09
C GLY A 55 4.22 -19.29 22.60
N PHE A 56 3.67 -20.11 21.72
CA PHE A 56 3.66 -19.86 20.27
C PHE A 56 2.91 -18.56 19.93
N GLY A 57 1.72 -18.34 20.48
CA GLY A 57 0.95 -17.12 20.26
C GLY A 57 1.69 -15.87 20.71
N THR A 58 2.33 -15.92 21.89
CA THR A 58 3.12 -14.82 22.44
C THR A 58 4.36 -14.53 21.59
N LEU A 59 5.08 -15.56 21.15
CA LEU A 59 6.24 -15.40 20.27
C LEU A 59 5.82 -14.79 18.92
N LEU A 60 4.76 -15.31 18.31
CA LEU A 60 4.29 -14.83 17.01
C LEU A 60 3.85 -13.37 17.07
N SER A 61 2.96 -13.03 18.01
CA SER A 61 2.45 -11.66 18.13
C SER A 61 3.53 -10.68 18.60
N GLY A 62 4.35 -11.06 19.58
CA GLY A 62 5.43 -10.23 20.13
C GLY A 62 6.51 -9.92 19.10
N SER A 63 6.95 -10.92 18.32
CA SER A 63 7.96 -10.72 17.27
C SER A 63 7.46 -9.77 16.18
N LEU A 64 6.19 -9.87 15.79
CA LEU A 64 5.62 -9.06 14.74
C LEU A 64 5.23 -7.64 15.20
N ASN A 65 4.93 -7.46 16.49
CA ASN A 65 4.73 -6.13 17.06
C ASN A 65 5.96 -5.23 16.94
N ALA A 66 7.16 -5.81 16.88
CA ALA A 66 8.38 -5.06 16.60
C ALA A 66 8.35 -4.35 15.24
N ILE A 67 7.66 -4.92 14.24
CA ILE A 67 7.44 -4.28 12.93
C ILE A 67 6.60 -3.00 13.10
N LEU A 68 5.50 -3.09 13.85
CA LEU A 68 4.60 -1.96 14.08
C LEU A 68 5.25 -0.85 14.93
N GLY A 69 6.09 -1.23 15.89
CA GLY A 69 6.84 -0.28 16.72
C GLY A 69 7.95 0.46 15.96
N ASN A 70 8.38 -0.04 14.80
CA ASN A 70 9.48 0.52 14.00
C ASN A 70 9.06 0.95 12.59
N LEU A 71 7.83 1.41 12.44
CA LEU A 71 7.30 1.87 11.15
C LEU A 71 8.16 2.96 10.50
N GLY A 72 8.74 3.87 11.28
CA GLY A 72 9.60 4.93 10.77
C GLY A 72 10.74 4.39 9.90
N VAL A 73 11.51 3.42 10.40
CA VAL A 73 12.62 2.84 9.63
C VAL A 73 12.12 2.04 8.43
N ILE A 74 11.01 1.32 8.57
CA ILE A 74 10.43 0.51 7.48
C ILE A 74 10.00 1.42 6.33
N PHE A 75 9.33 2.53 6.63
CA PHE A 75 8.94 3.52 5.61
C PHE A 75 10.15 4.24 5.02
N CYS A 76 11.18 4.56 5.81
CA CYS A 76 12.41 5.16 5.30
C CYS A 76 13.07 4.26 4.26
N VAL A 77 13.29 3.00 4.60
CA VAL A 77 13.92 2.02 3.69
C VAL A 77 13.04 1.76 2.46
N GLY A 78 11.77 1.45 2.68
CA GLY A 78 10.84 1.14 1.59
C GLY A 78 10.67 2.29 0.59
N LEU A 79 10.58 3.51 1.09
CA LEU A 79 10.43 4.70 0.27
C LEU A 79 11.72 5.03 -0.50
N SER A 80 12.89 4.90 0.15
CA SER A 80 14.18 5.09 -0.51
C SER A 80 14.39 4.10 -1.64
N VAL A 81 14.09 2.81 -1.42
CA VAL A 81 14.14 1.77 -2.47
C VAL A 81 13.15 2.06 -3.60
N GLY A 82 11.92 2.47 -3.24
CA GLY A 82 10.86 2.74 -4.22
C GLY A 82 11.13 3.96 -5.10
N LEU A 83 11.76 5.00 -4.55
CA LEU A 83 12.08 6.26 -5.25
C LEU A 83 13.44 6.25 -5.93
N ALA A 84 14.34 5.33 -5.58
CA ALA A 84 15.64 5.21 -6.22
C ALA A 84 15.49 4.81 -7.70
N ASN A 85 16.17 5.54 -8.60
CA ASN A 85 16.16 5.27 -10.02
C ASN A 85 17.05 4.09 -10.38
N LYS A 86 18.22 3.99 -9.70
CA LYS A 86 19.27 2.97 -9.92
C LYS A 86 19.77 2.44 -8.57
N LYS A 87 20.45 1.31 -8.54
CA LYS A 87 21.11 0.74 -7.34
C LYS A 87 20.18 0.69 -6.12
N LYS A 88 18.97 0.17 -6.30
CA LYS A 88 17.88 0.21 -5.33
C LYS A 88 18.20 -0.50 -4.00
N SER A 89 18.88 -1.64 -4.06
CA SER A 89 19.34 -2.38 -2.88
C SER A 89 20.29 -1.55 -2.02
N GLU A 90 21.22 -0.86 -2.67
CA GLU A 90 22.19 0.01 -2.02
C GLU A 90 21.49 1.25 -1.41
N ALA A 91 20.49 1.82 -2.11
CA ALA A 91 19.66 2.90 -1.56
C ALA A 91 18.95 2.47 -0.27
N GLY A 92 18.43 1.24 -0.22
CA GLY A 92 17.82 0.67 0.99
C GLY A 92 18.81 0.54 2.14
N PHE A 93 20.01 0.00 1.87
CA PHE A 93 21.05 -0.12 2.90
C PHE A 93 21.51 1.24 3.44
N ILE A 94 21.77 2.19 2.53
CA ILE A 94 22.19 3.54 2.91
C ILE A 94 21.09 4.28 3.69
N SER A 95 19.83 4.06 3.37
CA SER A 95 18.73 4.68 4.11
C SER A 95 18.63 4.19 5.55
N LEU A 96 18.91 2.91 5.80
CA LEU A 96 19.01 2.38 7.16
C LEU A 96 20.15 3.07 7.95
N LEU A 97 21.33 3.19 7.34
CA LEU A 97 22.47 3.87 7.97
C LEU A 97 22.17 5.34 8.24
N ALA A 98 21.56 6.04 7.25
CA ALA A 98 21.17 7.44 7.39
C ALA A 98 20.14 7.63 8.52
N PHE A 99 19.18 6.72 8.64
CA PHE A 99 18.18 6.73 9.72
C PHE A 99 18.84 6.59 11.10
N LEU A 100 19.80 5.68 11.25
CA LEU A 100 20.55 5.52 12.50
C LEU A 100 21.40 6.75 12.85
N VAL A 101 22.05 7.38 11.85
CA VAL A 101 22.80 8.63 12.04
C VAL A 101 21.86 9.73 12.51
N PHE A 102 20.70 9.88 11.89
CA PHE A 102 19.71 10.88 12.27
C PHE A 102 19.23 10.70 13.72
N LEU A 103 18.83 9.48 14.12
CA LEU A 103 18.36 9.21 15.49
C LEU A 103 19.42 9.55 16.53
N ASN A 104 20.65 9.09 16.30
CA ASN A 104 21.73 9.33 17.24
C ASN A 104 22.15 10.81 17.29
N ALA A 105 22.15 11.51 16.14
CA ALA A 105 22.42 12.93 16.10
C ALA A 105 21.38 13.72 16.88
N MET A 106 20.08 13.40 16.70
CA MET A 106 18.99 14.04 17.46
C MET A 106 19.11 13.76 18.95
N ASN A 107 19.33 12.51 19.36
CA ASN A 107 19.51 12.15 20.76
C ASN A 107 20.68 12.92 21.40
N LYS A 108 21.84 12.92 20.74
CA LYS A 108 23.03 13.64 21.25
C LYS A 108 22.79 15.12 21.37
N PHE A 109 22.14 15.72 20.37
CA PHE A 109 21.80 17.14 20.41
C PHE A 109 20.80 17.47 21.52
N MET A 110 19.75 16.67 21.69
CA MET A 110 18.78 16.81 22.78
C MET A 110 19.44 16.66 24.14
N ASN A 111 20.35 15.67 24.29
CA ASN A 111 21.11 15.49 25.51
C ASN A 111 22.00 16.69 25.87
N MET A 112 22.76 17.21 24.87
CA MET A 112 23.58 18.41 25.03
C MET A 112 22.77 19.65 25.47
N ARG A 113 21.50 19.70 25.10
CA ARG A 113 20.59 20.81 25.45
C ARG A 113 19.75 20.54 26.71
N GLY A 114 19.95 19.40 27.38
CA GLY A 114 19.17 19.01 28.56
C GLY A 114 17.67 18.79 28.26
N MET A 115 17.32 18.38 27.01
CA MET A 115 15.95 18.22 26.56
C MET A 115 15.42 16.78 26.77
N LEU A 116 16.28 15.83 27.10
CA LEU A 116 15.85 14.45 27.33
C LEU A 116 15.08 14.35 28.63
N VAL A 117 13.89 13.72 28.56
CA VAL A 117 13.06 13.46 29.73
C VAL A 117 13.51 12.17 30.41
N GLU A 118 13.66 12.21 31.73
CA GLU A 118 13.96 11.04 32.55
C GLU A 118 12.65 10.33 32.97
N GLY A 119 12.67 9.00 32.97
CA GLY A 119 11.53 8.19 33.38
C GLY A 119 10.55 7.85 32.28
N SER A 120 9.24 7.95 32.54
CA SER A 120 8.21 7.60 31.55
C SER A 120 8.12 8.64 30.43
N LEU A 121 8.23 8.18 29.19
CA LEU A 121 8.15 9.03 28.00
C LEU A 121 6.72 9.34 27.55
N SER A 122 5.74 8.72 28.19
CA SER A 122 4.32 8.89 27.85
C SER A 122 3.87 10.34 27.96
N GLY A 123 3.31 10.88 26.87
CA GLY A 123 2.78 12.25 26.83
C GLY A 123 3.85 13.35 26.76
N THR A 124 5.14 13.02 26.74
CA THR A 124 6.25 13.99 26.70
C THR A 124 6.60 14.47 25.30
N GLY A 125 6.04 13.84 24.25
CA GLY A 125 6.43 14.05 22.87
C GLY A 125 7.76 13.40 22.49
N GLN A 126 8.29 12.53 23.33
CA GLN A 126 9.50 11.72 23.10
C GLN A 126 9.17 10.24 23.08
N ALA A 127 9.92 9.46 22.31
CA ALA A 127 9.75 8.02 22.18
C ALA A 127 11.10 7.31 22.04
N MET A 128 11.10 6.00 22.36
CA MET A 128 12.24 5.12 22.07
C MET A 128 12.08 4.56 20.65
N VAL A 129 12.99 4.91 19.76
CA VAL A 129 13.05 4.39 18.38
C VAL A 129 14.35 3.62 18.21
N LEU A 130 14.28 2.33 17.91
CA LEU A 130 15.45 1.42 17.83
C LEU A 130 16.39 1.53 19.04
N GLY A 131 15.82 1.72 20.24
CA GLY A 131 16.59 1.85 21.47
C GLY A 131 17.21 3.24 21.72
N VAL A 132 16.91 4.24 20.89
CA VAL A 132 17.40 5.61 21.01
C VAL A 132 16.23 6.54 21.36
N GLN A 133 16.37 7.32 22.45
CA GLN A 133 15.36 8.31 22.84
C GLN A 133 15.46 9.55 21.95
N VAL A 134 14.35 9.87 21.28
CA VAL A 134 14.23 10.98 20.32
C VAL A 134 12.86 11.63 20.43
N LEU A 135 12.62 12.72 19.70
CA LEU A 135 11.26 13.25 19.51
C LEU A 135 10.39 12.19 18.80
N ASP A 136 9.17 12.04 19.29
CA ASP A 136 8.20 11.13 18.67
C ASP A 136 7.67 11.73 17.36
N MET A 137 8.28 11.31 16.27
CA MET A 137 7.87 11.70 14.92
C MET A 137 7.09 10.58 14.20
N GLY A 138 6.91 9.44 14.87
CA GLY A 138 6.18 8.29 14.34
C GLY A 138 6.64 7.88 12.93
N VAL A 139 5.68 7.63 12.05
CA VAL A 139 5.96 7.26 10.65
C VAL A 139 6.49 8.43 9.81
N PHE A 140 6.21 9.69 10.21
CA PHE A 140 6.60 10.88 9.44
C PHE A 140 8.10 11.01 9.27
N ILE A 141 8.89 10.63 10.30
CA ILE A 141 10.35 10.62 10.18
C ILE A 141 10.82 9.72 9.05
N GLY A 142 10.22 8.53 8.93
CA GLY A 142 10.54 7.59 7.86
C GLY A 142 10.22 8.13 6.48
N LEU A 143 9.07 8.79 6.33
CA LEU A 143 8.66 9.41 5.07
C LEU A 143 9.63 10.53 4.68
N LEU A 144 9.95 11.43 5.60
CA LEU A 144 10.85 12.57 5.35
C LEU A 144 12.26 12.10 4.99
N LEU A 145 12.86 11.23 5.83
CA LEU A 145 14.22 10.74 5.59
C LEU A 145 14.28 9.88 4.32
N GLY A 146 13.25 9.06 4.06
CA GLY A 146 13.18 8.25 2.85
C GLY A 146 13.19 9.08 1.56
N ILE A 147 12.49 10.23 1.54
CA ILE A 147 12.52 11.16 0.42
C ILE A 147 13.91 11.81 0.28
N VAL A 148 14.48 12.31 1.39
CA VAL A 148 15.80 12.96 1.39
C VAL A 148 16.88 11.99 0.92
N VAL A 149 16.90 10.77 1.44
CA VAL A 149 17.85 9.74 1.05
C VAL A 149 17.71 9.40 -0.43
N ALA A 150 16.48 9.18 -0.92
CA ALA A 150 16.24 8.89 -2.33
C ALA A 150 16.70 10.03 -3.24
N TYR A 151 16.46 11.28 -2.84
CA TYR A 151 16.90 12.46 -3.59
C TYR A 151 18.44 12.52 -3.69
N VAL A 152 19.13 12.46 -2.56
CA VAL A 152 20.60 12.47 -2.50
C VAL A 152 21.18 11.27 -3.25
N HIS A 153 20.59 10.08 -3.10
CA HIS A 153 21.00 8.88 -3.81
C HIS A 153 20.89 9.05 -5.33
N ASN A 154 19.77 9.56 -5.82
CA ASN A 154 19.56 9.77 -7.26
C ASN A 154 20.51 10.83 -7.85
N CYS A 155 20.96 11.79 -7.04
CA CYS A 155 21.93 12.81 -7.47
C CYS A 155 23.37 12.28 -7.55
N PHE A 156 23.78 11.40 -6.61
CA PHE A 156 25.19 11.11 -6.40
C PHE A 156 25.58 9.63 -6.56
N CYS A 157 24.64 8.70 -6.77
CA CYS A 157 24.94 7.25 -6.82
C CYS A 157 25.83 6.81 -8.00
N GLU A 158 26.04 7.67 -8.98
CA GLU A 158 26.92 7.42 -10.13
C GLU A 158 28.15 8.33 -10.16
N THR A 159 28.41 9.09 -9.08
CA THR A 159 29.58 9.97 -8.99
C THR A 159 30.86 9.11 -8.95
N GLU A 160 31.74 9.34 -9.87
CA GLU A 160 33.04 8.68 -9.96
C GLU A 160 34.16 9.67 -9.59
N PHE A 161 35.11 9.19 -8.83
CA PHE A 161 36.32 9.94 -8.48
C PHE A 161 37.55 9.31 -9.13
N ASN A 162 38.55 10.12 -9.43
CA ASN A 162 39.79 9.68 -10.02
C ASN A 162 40.80 9.18 -8.97
N ASN A 163 41.65 8.22 -9.38
CA ASN A 163 42.80 7.72 -8.64
C ASN A 163 42.50 7.23 -7.20
N ALA A 164 43.23 7.73 -6.19
CA ALA A 164 43.14 7.29 -4.79
C ALA A 164 41.75 7.49 -4.16
N PHE A 165 40.91 8.37 -4.72
CA PHE A 165 39.57 8.63 -4.21
C PHE A 165 38.48 7.75 -4.85
N GLN A 166 38.81 6.92 -5.82
CA GLN A 166 37.85 6.05 -6.52
C GLN A 166 37.03 5.16 -5.56
N ILE A 167 37.64 4.73 -4.44
CA ILE A 167 36.97 3.93 -3.42
C ILE A 167 35.79 4.66 -2.74
N TYR A 168 35.77 5.97 -2.74
CA TYR A 168 34.71 6.79 -2.15
C TYR A 168 33.59 7.15 -3.15
N GLY A 169 33.70 6.72 -4.41
CA GLY A 169 32.70 6.99 -5.44
C GLY A 169 31.41 6.17 -5.30
N GLY A 170 30.44 6.51 -6.13
CA GLY A 170 29.17 5.82 -6.19
C GLY A 170 28.34 5.98 -4.92
N THR A 171 27.76 4.89 -4.44
CA THR A 171 26.86 4.87 -3.28
C THR A 171 27.57 5.17 -1.95
N ARG A 172 28.87 4.97 -1.86
CA ARG A 172 29.66 5.38 -0.69
C ARG A 172 29.70 6.90 -0.56
N PHE A 173 29.83 7.60 -1.68
CA PHE A 173 29.74 9.07 -1.70
C PHE A 173 28.38 9.57 -1.26
N VAL A 174 27.30 8.90 -1.68
CA VAL A 174 25.94 9.21 -1.19
C VAL A 174 25.90 9.18 0.34
N PHE A 175 26.47 8.14 0.97
CA PHE A 175 26.47 8.05 2.42
C PHE A 175 27.32 9.15 3.08
N ILE A 176 28.49 9.49 2.50
CA ILE A 176 29.33 10.60 2.98
C ILE A 176 28.54 11.92 2.98
N VAL A 177 27.79 12.20 1.91
CA VAL A 177 26.93 13.40 1.81
C VAL A 177 25.78 13.35 2.80
N LEU A 178 25.20 12.17 3.03
CA LEU A 178 24.07 12.00 3.94
C LEU A 178 24.45 12.21 5.41
N ILE A 179 25.67 11.93 5.83
CA ILE A 179 26.08 12.16 7.24
C ILE A 179 25.82 13.60 7.69
N PRO A 180 26.42 14.63 7.06
CA PRO A 180 26.16 16.01 7.48
C PRO A 180 24.70 16.42 7.25
N VAL A 181 24.04 15.94 6.19
CA VAL A 181 22.62 16.22 5.93
C VAL A 181 21.77 15.69 7.08
N MET A 182 21.99 14.45 7.54
CA MET A 182 21.23 13.87 8.66
C MET A 182 21.47 14.58 9.97
N VAL A 183 22.71 15.02 10.24
CA VAL A 183 23.03 15.79 11.45
C VAL A 183 22.31 17.14 11.42
N VAL A 184 22.37 17.87 10.31
CA VAL A 184 21.69 19.17 10.16
C VAL A 184 20.16 18.99 10.29
N LEU A 185 19.59 17.97 9.64
CA LEU A 185 18.17 17.69 9.76
C LEU A 185 17.76 17.31 11.19
N ALA A 186 18.57 16.53 11.90
CA ALA A 186 18.30 16.15 13.29
C ALA A 186 18.22 17.38 14.20
N VAL A 187 19.17 18.31 14.05
CA VAL A 187 19.15 19.58 14.79
C VAL A 187 17.93 20.43 14.37
N LEU A 188 17.68 20.58 13.06
CA LEU A 188 16.54 21.35 12.55
C LEU A 188 15.21 20.82 13.08
N PHE A 189 15.00 19.50 13.00
CA PHE A 189 13.75 18.90 13.44
C PHE A 189 13.56 18.92 14.96
N THR A 190 14.62 18.99 15.74
CA THR A 190 14.49 19.21 17.19
C THR A 190 13.76 20.52 17.51
N PHE A 191 13.92 21.55 16.67
CA PHE A 191 13.21 22.83 16.84
C PHE A 191 11.88 22.91 16.07
N VAL A 192 11.81 22.34 14.87
CA VAL A 192 10.65 22.47 13.98
C VAL A 192 9.54 21.48 14.35
N TRP A 193 9.91 20.26 14.75
CA TRP A 193 8.93 19.22 15.00
C TRP A 193 7.91 19.53 16.11
N PRO A 194 8.26 20.16 17.22
CA PRO A 194 7.27 20.54 18.24
C PRO A 194 6.13 21.40 17.69
N TYR A 195 6.39 22.29 16.75
CA TYR A 195 5.35 23.10 16.07
C TYR A 195 4.51 22.25 15.12
N ALA A 196 5.14 21.32 14.38
CA ALA A 196 4.44 20.39 13.53
C ALA A 196 3.53 19.49 14.38
N GLN A 197 4.04 18.97 15.51
CA GLN A 197 3.27 18.15 16.45
C GLN A 197 2.10 18.94 17.05
N ALA A 198 2.30 20.20 17.41
CA ALA A 198 1.21 21.08 17.89
C ALA A 198 0.15 21.27 16.80
N GLY A 199 0.55 21.47 15.55
CA GLY A 199 -0.36 21.56 14.40
C GLY A 199 -1.14 20.25 14.18
N ILE A 200 -0.47 19.11 14.25
CA ILE A 200 -1.09 17.78 14.16
C ILE A 200 -2.10 17.57 15.29
N ASN A 201 -1.72 17.94 16.52
CA ASN A 201 -2.61 17.83 17.67
C ASN A 201 -3.82 18.78 17.55
N ALA A 202 -3.63 19.99 17.04
CA ALA A 202 -4.72 20.94 16.77
C ALA A 202 -5.67 20.42 15.69
N LEU A 203 -5.15 19.85 14.61
CA LEU A 203 -5.95 19.19 13.56
C LEU A 203 -6.73 17.99 14.14
N GLY A 204 -6.07 17.15 14.94
CA GLY A 204 -6.71 16.04 15.63
C GLY A 204 -7.81 16.53 16.59
N GLY A 205 -7.57 17.61 17.32
CA GLY A 205 -8.55 18.27 18.17
C GLY A 205 -9.74 18.79 17.36
N PHE A 206 -9.48 19.43 16.22
CA PHE A 206 -10.54 19.89 15.30
C PHE A 206 -11.40 18.73 14.78
N ILE A 207 -10.77 17.67 14.27
CA ILE A 207 -11.48 16.50 13.75
C ILE A 207 -12.26 15.80 14.88
N ARG A 208 -11.69 15.68 16.08
CA ARG A 208 -12.40 15.17 17.25
C ARG A 208 -13.57 16.06 17.66
N SER A 209 -13.40 17.37 17.65
CA SER A 209 -14.47 18.33 17.97
C SER A 209 -15.55 18.34 16.89
N ALA A 210 -15.20 18.13 15.63
CA ALA A 210 -16.13 17.97 14.52
C ALA A 210 -16.88 16.62 14.55
N GLY A 211 -16.45 15.68 15.40
CA GLY A 211 -17.14 14.42 15.67
C GLY A 211 -17.47 13.65 14.38
N ASN A 212 -18.76 13.41 14.16
CA ASN A 212 -19.22 12.66 12.99
C ASN A 212 -18.92 13.35 11.66
N PHE A 213 -18.85 14.68 11.62
CA PHE A 213 -18.47 15.41 10.41
C PHE A 213 -17.00 15.17 10.05
N GLY A 214 -16.12 15.12 11.05
CA GLY A 214 -14.72 14.74 10.86
C GLY A 214 -14.54 13.32 10.30
N LEU A 215 -15.30 12.37 10.85
CA LEU A 215 -15.35 10.99 10.33
C LEU A 215 -15.84 10.92 8.89
N PHE A 216 -16.86 11.71 8.55
CA PHE A 216 -17.37 11.80 7.18
C PHE A 216 -16.31 12.31 6.21
N ILE A 217 -15.63 13.41 6.57
CA ILE A 217 -14.54 13.99 5.75
C ILE A 217 -13.42 12.97 5.58
N TYR A 218 -12.98 12.33 6.66
CA TYR A 218 -11.94 11.30 6.64
C TYR A 218 -12.26 10.19 5.64
N GLY A 219 -13.42 9.54 5.78
CA GLY A 219 -13.79 8.42 4.92
C GLY A 219 -14.02 8.83 3.47
N THR A 220 -14.52 10.06 3.23
CA THR A 220 -14.70 10.62 1.88
C THR A 220 -13.35 10.89 1.21
N LEU A 221 -12.42 11.54 1.91
CA LEU A 221 -11.07 11.84 1.39
C LEU A 221 -10.27 10.57 1.13
N GLU A 222 -10.39 9.56 1.99
CA GLU A 222 -9.73 8.27 1.78
C GLU A 222 -10.08 7.68 0.41
N ARG A 223 -11.35 7.77 -0.01
CA ARG A 223 -11.78 7.28 -1.33
C ARG A 223 -11.42 8.23 -2.46
N LEU A 224 -11.64 9.53 -2.31
CA LEU A 224 -11.32 10.50 -3.36
C LEU A 224 -9.85 10.52 -3.76
N LEU A 225 -8.95 10.16 -2.84
CA LEU A 225 -7.51 10.16 -3.09
C LEU A 225 -6.97 8.82 -3.65
N ILE A 226 -7.79 7.78 -3.81
CA ILE A 226 -7.37 6.50 -4.39
C ILE A 226 -6.77 6.65 -5.80
N PRO A 227 -7.36 7.44 -6.73
CA PRO A 227 -6.81 7.57 -8.07
C PRO A 227 -5.41 8.16 -8.10
N THR A 228 -5.11 9.09 -7.18
CA THR A 228 -3.78 9.69 -7.03
C THR A 228 -2.82 8.77 -6.28
N GLY A 229 -3.34 7.80 -5.53
CA GLY A 229 -2.59 6.93 -4.62
C GLY A 229 -2.20 7.62 -3.31
N LEU A 230 -2.73 8.82 -3.03
CA LEU A 230 -2.42 9.59 -1.83
C LEU A 230 -3.30 9.25 -0.62
N HIS A 231 -4.27 8.36 -0.77
CA HIS A 231 -5.16 7.94 0.31
C HIS A 231 -4.41 7.42 1.55
N HIS A 232 -3.20 6.85 1.37
CA HIS A 232 -2.32 6.45 2.46
C HIS A 232 -1.90 7.61 3.36
N LEU A 233 -1.74 8.81 2.81
CA LEU A 233 -1.40 10.01 3.58
C LEU A 233 -2.53 10.45 4.51
N VAL A 234 -3.77 10.13 4.16
CA VAL A 234 -4.94 10.47 4.98
C VAL A 234 -5.10 9.49 6.14
N TYR A 235 -5.11 8.18 5.87
CA TYR A 235 -5.44 7.24 6.93
C TYR A 235 -4.26 6.84 7.82
N THR A 236 -3.02 6.83 7.31
CA THR A 236 -1.86 6.40 8.08
C THR A 236 -1.66 7.20 9.37
N PRO A 237 -1.79 8.55 9.39
CA PRO A 237 -1.72 9.31 10.62
C PRO A 237 -2.77 8.90 11.66
N PHE A 238 -4.00 8.66 11.23
CA PHE A 238 -5.06 8.23 12.16
C PHE A 238 -4.82 6.82 12.71
N LEU A 239 -4.20 5.95 11.94
CA LEU A 239 -3.92 4.59 12.39
C LEU A 239 -2.75 4.51 13.38
N TYR A 240 -1.74 5.39 13.26
CA TYR A 240 -0.46 5.20 13.92
C TYR A 240 0.06 6.40 14.72
N THR A 241 -0.70 7.51 14.80
CA THR A 241 -0.34 8.69 15.60
C THR A 241 -1.50 9.12 16.50
N SER A 242 -1.26 10.07 17.38
CA SER A 242 -2.26 10.65 18.30
C SER A 242 -3.50 11.22 17.60
N LEU A 243 -3.46 11.48 16.28
CA LEU A 243 -4.65 11.86 15.50
C LEU A 243 -5.76 10.80 15.58
N GLY A 244 -5.42 9.53 15.58
CA GLY A 244 -6.38 8.43 15.71
C GLY A 244 -6.84 8.14 17.12
N GLY A 245 -6.29 8.83 18.09
CA GLY A 245 -6.63 8.66 19.50
C GLY A 245 -5.45 8.25 20.36
N THR A 246 -5.66 8.37 21.67
CA THR A 246 -4.75 7.89 22.71
C THR A 246 -5.54 7.05 23.69
N ALA A 247 -4.99 5.95 24.15
CA ALA A 247 -5.59 5.10 25.19
C ALA A 247 -4.49 4.49 26.07
N THR A 248 -4.82 4.27 27.35
CA THR A 248 -3.94 3.55 28.28
C THR A 248 -4.42 2.11 28.35
N VAL A 249 -3.59 1.17 27.92
CA VAL A 249 -3.86 -0.26 27.96
C VAL A 249 -2.68 -0.98 28.62
N GLY A 250 -2.96 -1.80 29.63
CA GLY A 250 -1.90 -2.51 30.37
C GLY A 250 -0.87 -1.58 31.03
N GLY A 251 -1.25 -0.34 31.39
CA GLY A 251 -0.36 0.67 31.98
C GLY A 251 0.52 1.42 30.98
N GLN A 252 0.41 1.14 29.67
CA GLN A 252 1.10 1.86 28.61
C GLN A 252 0.15 2.82 27.87
N VAL A 253 0.60 4.04 27.61
CA VAL A 253 -0.11 4.97 26.75
C VAL A 253 0.25 4.66 25.31
N LEU A 254 -0.79 4.38 24.51
CA LEU A 254 -0.68 4.04 23.12
C LEU A 254 -1.38 5.08 22.27
N GLU A 255 -0.79 5.36 21.12
CA GLU A 255 -1.31 6.31 20.15
C GLU A 255 -1.66 5.64 18.83
N GLY A 256 -2.74 6.12 18.20
CA GLY A 256 -3.19 5.63 16.90
C GLY A 256 -4.18 4.47 17.00
N ALA A 257 -5.22 4.56 16.18
CA ALA A 257 -6.34 3.63 16.20
C ALA A 257 -5.92 2.15 16.10
N ARG A 258 -4.93 1.85 15.28
CA ARG A 258 -4.44 0.49 15.03
C ARG A 258 -3.62 -0.05 16.21
N ASN A 259 -2.73 0.77 16.77
CA ASN A 259 -1.91 0.38 17.92
C ASN A 259 -2.79 0.14 19.15
N ILE A 260 -3.76 1.04 19.39
CA ILE A 260 -4.74 0.91 20.47
C ILE A 260 -5.55 -0.37 20.28
N TYR A 261 -6.06 -0.61 19.06
CA TYR A 261 -6.82 -1.81 18.74
C TYR A 261 -6.05 -3.09 19.08
N TYR A 262 -4.79 -3.21 18.64
CA TYR A 262 -4.00 -4.41 18.91
C TYR A 262 -3.73 -4.65 20.40
N ALA A 263 -3.52 -3.61 21.16
CA ALA A 263 -3.36 -3.73 22.61
C ALA A 263 -4.69 -4.13 23.29
N GLU A 264 -5.80 -3.49 22.92
CA GLU A 264 -7.11 -3.78 23.48
C GLU A 264 -7.63 -5.19 23.19
N ILE A 265 -7.31 -5.75 22.02
CA ILE A 265 -7.67 -7.15 21.73
C ILE A 265 -6.87 -8.16 22.55
N ALA A 266 -5.63 -7.82 22.88
CA ALA A 266 -4.76 -8.66 23.71
C ALA A 266 -5.10 -8.56 25.21
N ASP A 267 -5.73 -7.46 25.66
CA ASP A 267 -6.07 -7.24 27.07
C ASP A 267 -7.47 -7.80 27.41
N PRO A 268 -7.54 -8.84 28.25
CA PRO A 268 -8.83 -9.42 28.68
C PRO A 268 -9.67 -8.47 29.54
N SER A 269 -9.05 -7.47 30.18
CA SER A 269 -9.76 -6.50 31.04
C SER A 269 -10.58 -5.50 30.24
N VAL A 270 -10.27 -5.30 28.96
CA VAL A 270 -11.01 -4.41 28.06
C VAL A 270 -12.31 -5.07 27.62
N ALA A 271 -13.41 -4.65 28.19
CA ALA A 271 -14.74 -5.20 27.90
C ALA A 271 -15.30 -4.74 26.55
N VAL A 272 -15.02 -3.51 26.13
CA VAL A 272 -15.45 -2.90 24.86
C VAL A 272 -14.29 -2.14 24.26
N LEU A 273 -14.08 -2.29 22.95
CA LEU A 273 -13.02 -1.56 22.25
C LEU A 273 -13.27 -0.05 22.27
N SER A 274 -12.21 0.73 22.31
CA SER A 274 -12.28 2.20 22.34
C SER A 274 -12.91 2.77 21.06
N GLN A 275 -13.36 4.01 21.14
CA GLN A 275 -13.97 4.69 19.98
C GLN A 275 -12.98 4.95 18.86
N SER A 276 -11.70 5.04 19.16
CA SER A 276 -10.62 5.22 18.17
C SER A 276 -10.59 4.15 17.09
N VAL A 277 -11.07 2.94 17.37
CA VAL A 277 -11.18 1.83 16.41
C VAL A 277 -11.98 2.20 15.16
N ILE A 278 -12.90 3.18 15.27
CA ILE A 278 -13.72 3.63 14.12
C ILE A 278 -12.88 4.10 12.93
N TRP A 279 -11.69 4.66 13.15
CA TRP A 279 -10.81 5.11 12.08
C TRP A 279 -10.31 3.97 11.17
N ASP A 280 -10.45 2.72 11.61
CA ASP A 280 -10.09 1.54 10.82
C ASP A 280 -11.31 0.71 10.34
N ALA A 281 -12.51 1.22 10.52
CA ALA A 281 -13.77 0.57 10.07
C ALA A 281 -14.04 0.73 8.56
N ARG A 282 -13.00 0.63 7.72
CA ARG A 282 -12.97 0.95 6.28
C ARG A 282 -13.63 -0.08 5.36
N GLY A 283 -14.13 -1.18 5.88
CA GLY A 283 -14.55 -2.33 5.08
C GLY A 283 -15.96 -2.26 4.51
N ILE A 284 -16.85 -1.38 4.99
CA ILE A 284 -18.26 -1.32 4.53
C ILE A 284 -18.34 -1.11 3.02
N SER A 285 -17.64 -0.13 2.49
CA SER A 285 -17.63 0.12 1.04
C SER A 285 -17.00 -1.02 0.24
N LYS A 286 -15.99 -1.70 0.82
CA LYS A 286 -15.24 -2.78 0.16
C LYS A 286 -16.01 -4.09 0.09
N MET A 287 -16.58 -4.51 1.24
CA MET A 287 -17.27 -5.80 1.36
C MET A 287 -18.73 -5.76 0.93
N PHE A 288 -19.37 -4.60 0.97
CA PHE A 288 -20.81 -4.51 0.70
C PHE A 288 -21.12 -3.47 -0.39
N GLY A 289 -20.68 -2.23 -0.23
CA GLY A 289 -21.06 -1.14 -1.11
C GLY A 289 -20.71 -1.39 -2.58
N LEU A 290 -19.41 -1.66 -2.86
CA LEU A 290 -18.94 -1.88 -4.22
C LEU A 290 -19.50 -3.14 -4.86
N ILE A 291 -19.90 -4.14 -4.08
CA ILE A 291 -20.60 -5.33 -4.60
C ILE A 291 -22.00 -4.95 -5.08
N GLY A 292 -22.70 -4.08 -4.34
CA GLY A 292 -23.95 -3.49 -4.79
C GLY A 292 -23.79 -2.68 -6.08
N ALA A 293 -22.70 -1.91 -6.19
CA ALA A 293 -22.36 -1.18 -7.42
C ALA A 293 -22.08 -2.12 -8.60
N CYS A 294 -21.34 -3.23 -8.39
CA CYS A 294 -21.13 -4.26 -9.43
C CYS A 294 -22.45 -4.86 -9.92
N LEU A 295 -23.36 -5.17 -9.01
CA LEU A 295 -24.69 -5.69 -9.36
C LEU A 295 -25.49 -4.66 -10.16
N ALA A 296 -25.44 -3.38 -9.80
CA ALA A 296 -26.09 -2.30 -10.53
C ALA A 296 -25.52 -2.16 -11.95
N MET A 297 -24.20 -2.17 -12.09
CA MET A 297 -23.52 -2.12 -13.41
C MET A 297 -23.89 -3.33 -14.28
N TYR A 298 -23.89 -4.54 -13.71
CA TYR A 298 -24.28 -5.76 -14.42
C TYR A 298 -25.72 -5.70 -14.94
N GLN A 299 -26.68 -5.30 -14.08
CA GLN A 299 -28.09 -5.26 -14.47
C GLN A 299 -28.43 -4.14 -15.47
N THR A 300 -27.69 -3.03 -15.43
CA THR A 300 -27.89 -1.91 -16.35
C THR A 300 -27.11 -2.06 -17.66
N ALA A 301 -26.21 -3.01 -17.77
CA ALA A 301 -25.48 -3.32 -19.00
C ALA A 301 -26.43 -3.75 -20.14
N ARG A 302 -26.03 -3.50 -21.39
CA ARG A 302 -26.76 -3.95 -22.57
C ARG A 302 -26.84 -5.49 -22.57
N PRO A 303 -27.99 -6.08 -22.95
CA PRO A 303 -28.19 -7.52 -22.91
C PRO A 303 -27.09 -8.32 -23.60
N GLU A 304 -26.62 -7.87 -24.76
CA GLU A 304 -25.56 -8.47 -25.58
C GLU A 304 -24.18 -8.47 -24.90
N ASN A 305 -23.95 -7.60 -23.92
CA ASN A 305 -22.69 -7.44 -23.24
C ASN A 305 -22.68 -8.09 -21.84
N ARG A 306 -23.84 -8.45 -21.28
CA ARG A 306 -23.95 -8.97 -19.90
C ARG A 306 -23.09 -10.18 -19.65
N GLU A 307 -23.13 -11.17 -20.55
CA GLU A 307 -22.34 -12.41 -20.35
C GLU A 307 -20.83 -12.18 -20.46
N LYS A 308 -20.41 -11.18 -21.23
CA LYS A 308 -18.99 -10.81 -21.37
C LYS A 308 -18.44 -10.11 -20.12
N ILE A 309 -19.24 -9.23 -19.48
CA ILE A 309 -18.79 -8.47 -18.31
C ILE A 309 -18.99 -9.22 -16.99
N LYS A 310 -19.85 -10.23 -16.96
CA LYS A 310 -20.18 -11.02 -15.76
C LYS A 310 -18.95 -11.60 -15.07
N PRO A 311 -18.05 -12.34 -15.74
CA PRO A 311 -16.85 -12.89 -15.09
C PRO A 311 -15.96 -11.79 -14.51
N VAL A 312 -15.84 -10.69 -15.22
CA VAL A 312 -15.01 -9.55 -14.85
C VAL A 312 -15.53 -8.89 -13.57
N LEU A 313 -16.84 -8.59 -13.51
CA LEU A 313 -17.47 -8.01 -12.33
C LEU A 313 -17.48 -8.96 -11.13
N ILE A 314 -17.70 -10.27 -11.35
CA ILE A 314 -17.64 -11.27 -10.29
C ILE A 314 -16.22 -11.34 -9.70
N THR A 315 -15.19 -11.45 -10.54
CA THR A 315 -13.80 -11.50 -10.07
C THR A 315 -13.43 -10.24 -9.28
N ALA A 316 -13.80 -9.06 -9.78
CA ALA A 316 -13.54 -7.81 -9.08
C ALA A 316 -14.32 -7.71 -7.76
N ALA A 317 -15.59 -8.13 -7.73
CA ALA A 317 -16.42 -8.16 -6.53
C ALA A 317 -15.87 -9.13 -5.48
N VAL A 318 -15.49 -10.35 -5.88
CA VAL A 318 -14.88 -11.35 -4.99
C VAL A 318 -13.55 -10.85 -4.42
N THR A 319 -12.72 -10.23 -5.24
CA THR A 319 -11.43 -9.66 -4.81
C THR A 319 -11.63 -8.52 -3.81
N SER A 320 -12.62 -7.65 -4.06
CA SER A 320 -12.99 -6.57 -3.13
C SER A 320 -13.53 -7.14 -1.81
N PHE A 321 -14.42 -8.13 -1.88
CA PHE A 321 -15.01 -8.75 -0.70
C PHE A 321 -13.97 -9.45 0.18
N ILE A 322 -13.17 -10.34 -0.42
CA ILE A 322 -12.24 -11.21 0.33
C ILE A 322 -11.00 -10.45 0.80
N ALA A 323 -10.36 -9.71 -0.12
CA ALA A 323 -9.05 -9.09 0.09
C ALA A 323 -9.10 -7.56 0.24
N GLY A 324 -10.27 -6.94 0.05
CA GLY A 324 -10.44 -5.48 0.15
C GLY A 324 -9.74 -4.67 -0.95
N VAL A 325 -9.37 -5.32 -2.07
CA VAL A 325 -8.77 -4.66 -3.25
C VAL A 325 -9.90 -4.10 -4.11
N THR A 326 -10.09 -2.80 -4.09
CA THR A 326 -11.24 -2.11 -4.69
C THR A 326 -10.94 -1.47 -6.03
N GLU A 327 -9.68 -1.26 -6.35
CA GLU A 327 -9.22 -0.55 -7.54
C GLU A 327 -9.80 -1.09 -8.85
N PRO A 328 -9.95 -2.41 -9.08
CA PRO A 328 -10.54 -2.90 -10.32
C PRO A 328 -11.98 -2.42 -10.53
N ILE A 329 -12.76 -2.31 -9.45
CA ILE A 329 -14.14 -1.80 -9.52
C ILE A 329 -14.14 -0.29 -9.66
N GLU A 330 -13.41 0.41 -8.82
CA GLU A 330 -13.36 1.88 -8.78
C GLU A 330 -12.87 2.47 -10.10
N PHE A 331 -11.80 1.90 -10.69
CA PHE A 331 -11.29 2.34 -11.98
C PHE A 331 -12.23 2.02 -13.15
N SER A 332 -13.10 1.01 -13.01
CA SER A 332 -14.06 0.68 -14.07
C SER A 332 -15.10 1.78 -14.32
N PHE A 333 -15.42 2.59 -13.31
CA PHE A 333 -16.38 3.69 -13.46
C PHE A 333 -15.76 5.09 -13.24
N LEU A 334 -14.60 5.21 -12.60
CA LEU A 334 -13.97 6.50 -12.32
C LEU A 334 -13.80 7.37 -13.57
N PHE A 335 -13.36 6.78 -14.68
CA PHE A 335 -13.02 7.53 -15.90
C PHE A 335 -14.20 7.71 -16.85
N VAL A 336 -15.15 6.80 -16.83
CA VAL A 336 -16.30 6.83 -17.72
C VAL A 336 -17.53 7.48 -17.09
N ALA A 337 -17.58 7.50 -15.77
CA ALA A 337 -18.68 8.07 -14.99
C ALA A 337 -18.17 8.67 -13.66
N PRO A 338 -17.38 9.76 -13.68
CA PRO A 338 -16.76 10.34 -12.47
C PRO A 338 -17.75 10.69 -11.36
N ILE A 339 -18.99 11.00 -11.72
CA ILE A 339 -20.06 11.26 -10.74
C ILE A 339 -20.32 10.05 -9.82
N LEU A 340 -20.23 8.83 -10.36
CA LEU A 340 -20.37 7.62 -9.55
C LEU A 340 -19.22 7.46 -8.55
N PHE A 341 -18.03 7.93 -8.91
CA PHE A 341 -16.88 7.89 -8.02
C PHE A 341 -17.03 8.89 -6.86
N VAL A 342 -17.54 10.09 -7.14
CA VAL A 342 -17.85 11.07 -6.08
C VAL A 342 -18.94 10.52 -5.14
N VAL A 343 -19.99 9.94 -5.70
CA VAL A 343 -21.07 9.30 -4.92
C VAL A 343 -20.54 8.15 -4.08
N HIS A 344 -19.67 7.31 -4.64
CA HIS A 344 -18.98 6.25 -3.90
C HIS A 344 -18.20 6.80 -2.71
N ALA A 345 -17.41 7.86 -2.90
CA ALA A 345 -16.63 8.48 -1.83
C ALA A 345 -17.53 9.04 -0.72
N VAL A 346 -18.62 9.71 -1.07
CA VAL A 346 -19.61 10.24 -0.11
C VAL A 346 -20.29 9.11 0.68
N LEU A 347 -20.73 8.06 0.00
CA LEU A 347 -21.32 6.89 0.66
C LEU A 347 -20.32 6.18 1.56
N ALA A 348 -19.07 6.05 1.15
CA ALA A 348 -18.04 5.47 2.00
C ALA A 348 -17.81 6.32 3.27
N GLY A 349 -17.68 7.66 3.13
CA GLY A 349 -17.57 8.57 4.28
C GLY A 349 -18.76 8.51 5.22
N SER A 350 -19.98 8.45 4.70
CA SER A 350 -21.19 8.34 5.50
C SER A 350 -21.27 7.01 6.30
N SER A 351 -20.66 5.93 5.79
CA SER A 351 -20.67 4.64 6.49
C SER A 351 -19.92 4.69 7.82
N PHE A 352 -18.83 5.45 7.93
CA PHE A 352 -18.12 5.66 9.20
C PHE A 352 -19.02 6.37 10.23
N VAL A 353 -19.78 7.35 9.77
CA VAL A 353 -20.71 8.09 10.63
C VAL A 353 -21.81 7.16 11.16
N VAL A 354 -22.41 6.36 10.29
CA VAL A 354 -23.47 5.42 10.69
C VAL A 354 -22.93 4.38 11.67
N LEU A 355 -21.77 3.80 11.42
CA LEU A 355 -21.13 2.85 12.33
C LEU A 355 -20.84 3.49 13.70
N ASN A 356 -20.35 4.74 13.72
CA ASN A 356 -20.05 5.43 14.95
C ASN A 356 -21.32 5.74 15.76
N LEU A 357 -22.39 6.22 15.11
CA LEU A 357 -23.69 6.50 15.74
C LEU A 357 -24.31 5.24 16.35
N LEU A 358 -24.15 4.10 15.70
CA LEU A 358 -24.64 2.81 16.21
C LEU A 358 -23.69 2.17 17.23
N GLY A 359 -22.60 2.83 17.58
CA GLY A 359 -21.61 2.34 18.54
C GLY A 359 -20.90 1.06 18.11
N CYS A 360 -20.78 0.81 16.81
CA CYS A 360 -20.03 -0.31 16.26
C CYS A 360 -18.54 -0.14 16.56
N ARG A 361 -17.87 -1.22 16.93
CA ARG A 361 -16.41 -1.28 17.20
C ARG A 361 -15.73 -2.37 16.37
N ALA A 362 -16.42 -2.89 15.37
CA ALA A 362 -15.85 -3.86 14.44
C ALA A 362 -15.01 -3.16 13.37
N ILE A 363 -13.92 -3.81 12.97
CA ILE A 363 -13.07 -3.39 11.86
C ILE A 363 -13.08 -4.43 10.74
N GLY A 364 -12.68 -4.03 9.54
CA GLY A 364 -12.55 -4.91 8.38
C GLY A 364 -11.75 -4.18 7.29
N PRO A 365 -10.52 -3.73 7.60
CA PRO A 365 -9.78 -2.80 6.74
C PRO A 365 -9.43 -3.39 5.38
N ASN A 366 -9.18 -4.70 5.31
CA ASN A 366 -8.73 -5.39 4.10
C ASN A 366 -9.72 -6.47 3.62
N GLY A 367 -10.99 -6.39 4.02
CA GLY A 367 -12.04 -7.27 3.54
C GLY A 367 -12.49 -8.33 4.55
N PHE A 368 -13.13 -9.39 4.01
CA PHE A 368 -13.86 -10.38 4.81
C PHE A 368 -12.96 -11.25 5.69
N ILE A 369 -11.77 -11.59 5.22
CA ILE A 369 -10.81 -12.38 6.02
C ILE A 369 -10.42 -11.61 7.28
N ASP A 370 -10.04 -10.34 7.13
CA ASP A 370 -9.72 -9.47 8.25
C ASP A 370 -10.92 -9.31 9.19
N PHE A 371 -12.11 -9.09 8.61
CA PHE A 371 -13.33 -8.95 9.38
C PHE A 371 -13.58 -10.18 10.27
N LEU A 372 -13.42 -11.39 9.73
CA LEU A 372 -13.56 -12.61 10.49
C LEU A 372 -12.53 -12.71 11.62
N LEU A 373 -11.25 -12.53 11.29
CA LEU A 373 -10.15 -12.71 12.24
C LEU A 373 -10.16 -11.68 13.36
N TYR A 374 -10.51 -10.44 13.04
CA TYR A 374 -10.46 -9.36 14.02
C TYR A 374 -11.71 -9.23 14.89
N ASN A 375 -12.86 -9.76 14.49
CA ASN A 375 -14.09 -9.50 15.23
C ASN A 375 -14.73 -10.74 15.85
N LEU A 376 -14.78 -11.87 15.13
CA LEU A 376 -15.47 -13.05 15.62
C LEU A 376 -14.90 -13.61 16.94
N PRO A 377 -13.57 -13.76 17.08
CA PRO A 377 -13.00 -14.31 18.32
C PRO A 377 -13.19 -13.39 19.53
N LEU A 378 -13.36 -12.09 19.30
CA LEU A 378 -13.55 -11.10 20.37
C LEU A 378 -14.99 -11.06 20.91
N GLY A 379 -15.93 -11.68 20.19
CA GLY A 379 -17.32 -11.76 20.55
C GLY A 379 -18.13 -10.46 20.30
N ILE A 380 -19.45 -10.59 20.40
CA ILE A 380 -20.41 -9.51 20.10
C ILE A 380 -20.26 -8.33 21.08
N GLY A 381 -20.03 -8.59 22.35
CA GLY A 381 -19.95 -7.57 23.39
C GLY A 381 -18.79 -6.58 23.16
N LYS A 382 -17.64 -7.08 22.72
CA LYS A 382 -16.41 -6.28 22.54
C LYS A 382 -16.42 -5.45 21.24
N THR A 383 -16.97 -6.02 20.14
CA THR A 383 -16.89 -5.42 18.80
C THR A 383 -18.21 -4.91 18.25
N ARG A 384 -19.35 -5.46 18.68
CA ARG A 384 -20.68 -5.26 18.09
C ARG A 384 -20.72 -5.57 16.59
N TRP A 385 -19.98 -6.59 16.14
CA TRP A 385 -19.87 -6.95 14.73
C TRP A 385 -21.19 -7.23 13.98
N PRO A 386 -22.30 -7.71 14.61
CA PRO A 386 -23.57 -7.85 13.89
C PRO A 386 -24.12 -6.53 13.37
N VAL A 387 -23.86 -5.42 14.09
CA VAL A 387 -24.22 -4.07 13.62
C VAL A 387 -23.45 -3.71 12.36
N TYR A 388 -22.16 -4.09 12.29
CA TYR A 388 -21.35 -3.88 11.09
C TYR A 388 -21.95 -4.58 9.86
N ILE A 389 -22.39 -5.84 10.02
CA ILE A 389 -23.04 -6.59 8.94
C ILE A 389 -24.37 -5.93 8.54
N ALA A 390 -25.20 -5.54 9.51
CA ALA A 390 -26.48 -4.88 9.23
C ALA A 390 -26.30 -3.57 8.45
N VAL A 391 -25.33 -2.74 8.88
CA VAL A 391 -24.95 -1.52 8.13
C VAL A 391 -24.38 -1.88 6.76
N GLY A 392 -23.58 -2.94 6.64
CA GLY A 392 -23.07 -3.43 5.38
C GLY A 392 -24.17 -3.77 4.39
N VAL A 393 -25.17 -4.54 4.80
CA VAL A 393 -26.33 -4.89 3.97
C VAL A 393 -27.12 -3.64 3.56
N LEU A 394 -27.32 -2.68 4.48
CA LEU A 394 -27.94 -1.39 4.16
C LEU A 394 -27.15 -0.67 3.05
N TYR A 395 -25.81 -0.59 3.17
CA TYR A 395 -24.98 0.08 2.18
C TYR A 395 -24.91 -0.69 0.85
N PHE A 396 -24.98 -2.01 0.86
CA PHE A 396 -25.14 -2.79 -0.37
C PHE A 396 -26.38 -2.35 -1.14
N VAL A 397 -27.53 -2.24 -0.46
CA VAL A 397 -28.78 -1.80 -1.08
C VAL A 397 -28.71 -0.34 -1.54
N LEU A 398 -28.14 0.56 -0.72
CA LEU A 398 -27.98 1.98 -1.07
C LEU A 398 -27.09 2.14 -2.32
N TYR A 399 -25.94 1.48 -2.38
CA TYR A 399 -25.07 1.51 -3.55
C TYR A 399 -25.79 0.96 -4.79
N TYR A 400 -26.44 -0.18 -4.65
CA TYR A 400 -27.18 -0.78 -5.75
C TYR A 400 -28.25 0.18 -6.33
N VAL A 401 -29.09 0.74 -5.47
CA VAL A 401 -30.19 1.63 -5.89
C VAL A 401 -29.64 2.91 -6.50
N ILE A 402 -28.71 3.58 -5.79
CA ILE A 402 -28.18 4.88 -6.23
C ILE A 402 -27.40 4.73 -7.54
N PHE A 403 -26.52 3.73 -7.65
CA PHE A 403 -25.76 3.47 -8.88
C PHE A 403 -26.70 3.14 -10.04
N ARG A 404 -27.67 2.25 -9.84
CA ARG A 404 -28.64 1.91 -10.88
C ARG A 404 -29.43 3.13 -11.37
N VAL A 405 -29.93 3.94 -10.43
CA VAL A 405 -30.69 5.17 -10.77
C VAL A 405 -29.82 6.16 -11.55
N LEU A 406 -28.59 6.40 -11.08
CA LEU A 406 -27.69 7.35 -11.75
C LEU A 406 -27.24 6.84 -13.13
N ILE A 407 -26.90 5.56 -13.25
CA ILE A 407 -26.49 4.97 -14.54
C ILE A 407 -27.63 5.11 -15.57
N VAL A 408 -28.86 4.82 -15.18
CA VAL A 408 -30.00 4.88 -16.09
C VAL A 408 -30.41 6.31 -16.38
N LYS A 409 -30.60 7.16 -15.34
CA LYS A 409 -31.09 8.54 -15.52
C LYS A 409 -30.11 9.44 -16.25
N LEU A 410 -28.81 9.30 -15.98
CA LEU A 410 -27.76 10.09 -16.60
C LEU A 410 -27.16 9.42 -17.83
N ASN A 411 -27.70 8.26 -18.25
CA ASN A 411 -27.23 7.45 -19.38
C ASN A 411 -25.70 7.26 -19.35
N LEU A 412 -25.15 6.87 -18.18
CA LEU A 412 -23.71 6.74 -17.99
C LEU A 412 -23.18 5.50 -18.73
N HIS A 413 -22.03 5.65 -19.38
CA HIS A 413 -21.36 4.58 -20.15
C HIS A 413 -20.47 3.73 -19.25
N THR A 414 -21.07 3.07 -18.25
CA THR A 414 -20.37 2.11 -17.39
C THR A 414 -20.06 0.82 -18.15
N LEU A 415 -19.28 -0.07 -17.53
CA LEU A 415 -18.88 -1.35 -18.12
C LEU A 415 -20.10 -2.11 -18.68
N GLY A 416 -20.03 -2.48 -19.96
CA GLY A 416 -21.13 -3.12 -20.71
C GLY A 416 -22.18 -2.17 -21.27
N ARG A 417 -22.03 -0.84 -21.09
CA ARG A 417 -22.87 0.21 -21.70
C ARG A 417 -22.08 1.13 -22.63
N GLU A 418 -20.88 0.74 -23.02
CA GLU A 418 -20.04 1.48 -23.95
C GLU A 418 -20.77 1.72 -25.30
N ALA A 419 -20.37 2.78 -26.00
CA ALA A 419 -20.90 3.07 -27.33
C ALA A 419 -20.50 1.96 -28.34
N GLU A 420 -21.31 1.73 -29.37
CA GLU A 420 -21.00 0.77 -30.41
C GLU A 420 -19.64 1.07 -31.05
N GLY A 421 -18.73 0.06 -31.01
CA GLY A 421 -17.36 0.17 -31.57
C GLY A 421 -16.26 0.43 -30.54
N MET A 422 -16.54 0.64 -29.25
CA MET A 422 -15.52 0.65 -28.20
C MET A 422 -15.34 -0.75 -27.61
N GLU A 423 -14.08 -1.19 -27.48
CA GLU A 423 -13.75 -2.45 -26.81
C GLU A 423 -14.09 -2.41 -25.31
N MET A 424 -14.76 -3.47 -24.85
CA MET A 424 -15.03 -3.68 -23.43
C MET A 424 -13.73 -4.03 -22.69
N LYS A 425 -13.21 -3.12 -21.87
CA LYS A 425 -12.07 -3.39 -21.01
C LYS A 425 -12.28 -2.82 -19.61
N LEU A 426 -11.89 -3.61 -18.59
CA LEU A 426 -11.57 -3.07 -17.28
C LEU A 426 -10.32 -2.21 -17.42
N HIS A 427 -10.49 -0.90 -17.27
CA HIS A 427 -9.37 0.02 -17.33
C HIS A 427 -8.43 -0.23 -16.15
N SER A 428 -7.22 -0.68 -16.45
CA SER A 428 -6.16 -0.78 -15.47
C SER A 428 -5.43 0.57 -15.34
N LYS A 429 -4.75 0.77 -14.22
CA LYS A 429 -3.91 1.96 -13.98
C LYS A 429 -2.84 2.17 -15.07
N SER A 430 -2.45 1.10 -15.79
CA SER A 430 -1.52 1.14 -16.92
C SER A 430 -2.19 1.68 -18.19
N GLU A 431 -3.47 1.41 -18.42
CA GLU A 431 -4.22 1.89 -19.59
C GLU A 431 -4.58 3.37 -19.49
N TYR A 432 -4.84 3.86 -18.28
CA TYR A 432 -4.96 5.31 -18.05
C TYR A 432 -3.69 6.05 -18.45
N LYS A 433 -2.51 5.49 -18.11
CA LYS A 433 -1.23 6.07 -18.54
C LYS A 433 -1.05 6.04 -20.05
N ALA A 434 -1.54 4.99 -20.72
CA ALA A 434 -1.50 4.88 -22.17
C ALA A 434 -2.47 5.88 -22.84
N LYS A 435 -3.64 6.12 -22.25
CA LYS A 435 -4.63 7.06 -22.79
C LYS A 435 -4.18 8.53 -22.64
N VAL A 436 -3.62 8.88 -21.50
CA VAL A 436 -3.00 10.20 -21.26
C VAL A 436 -1.75 10.39 -22.14
N ALA A 437 -0.99 9.32 -22.41
CA ALA A 437 0.12 9.36 -23.36
C ALA A 437 -0.34 9.47 -24.81
N ALA A 438 -1.49 8.90 -25.18
CA ALA A 438 -2.09 9.00 -26.51
C ALA A 438 -2.71 10.39 -26.79
N GLU A 439 -3.34 11.02 -25.79
CA GLU A 439 -3.81 12.40 -25.86
C GLU A 439 -2.65 13.40 -25.97
N ASN A 440 -1.45 13.02 -25.53
CA ASN A 440 -0.20 13.78 -25.64
C ASN A 440 0.69 13.34 -26.83
N GLY A 441 0.19 12.58 -27.79
CA GLY A 441 0.83 12.32 -29.09
C GLY A 441 1.83 11.16 -29.14
N THR A 442 1.81 10.20 -28.19
CA THR A 442 2.68 9.01 -28.22
C THR A 442 1.85 7.72 -28.06
N ALA A 443 1.36 7.18 -29.16
CA ALA A 443 0.50 5.98 -29.19
C ALA A 443 1.29 4.66 -29.29
N ALA A 444 0.81 3.60 -28.61
CA ALA A 444 1.18 2.20 -28.85
C ALA A 444 -0.02 1.28 -28.68
N ALA A 445 -0.16 0.33 -29.59
CA ALA A 445 -1.33 -0.52 -29.90
C ALA A 445 -1.50 -1.77 -28.99
N PRO A 446 -2.62 -2.55 -29.12
CA PRO A 446 -3.18 -3.40 -28.07
C PRO A 446 -2.66 -4.85 -28.04
N ALA A 447 -2.83 -5.51 -26.89
CA ALA A 447 -2.36 -6.85 -26.59
C ALA A 447 -3.41 -7.95 -26.79
N ALA A 448 -2.98 -9.08 -27.30
CA ALA A 448 -3.73 -10.33 -27.46
C ALA A 448 -3.23 -11.45 -26.51
N ASP A 449 -4.07 -12.42 -26.37
CA ASP A 449 -4.25 -13.59 -25.52
C ASP A 449 -3.07 -14.41 -24.94
N ASN A 450 -3.42 -15.26 -23.95
CA ASN A 450 -2.66 -15.81 -22.85
C ASN A 450 -2.04 -17.21 -23.06
N THR A 451 -1.10 -17.38 -24.02
CA THR A 451 -0.13 -18.49 -23.94
C THR A 451 1.25 -17.95 -24.26
N VAL A 452 2.16 -18.01 -23.25
CA VAL A 452 3.55 -17.64 -23.44
C VAL A 452 4.22 -18.79 -24.18
N ASP A 453 4.38 -18.65 -25.50
CA ASP A 453 5.17 -19.60 -26.29
C ASP A 453 6.65 -19.28 -26.14
N ALA A 454 7.30 -19.96 -25.18
CA ALA A 454 8.70 -19.74 -24.88
C ALA A 454 9.63 -20.15 -26.03
N ALA A 455 9.23 -21.15 -26.81
CA ALA A 455 10.01 -21.61 -27.97
C ALA A 455 10.08 -20.50 -29.03
N VAL A 456 8.97 -19.82 -29.31
CA VAL A 456 8.92 -18.67 -30.22
C VAL A 456 9.80 -17.52 -29.71
N ILE A 457 9.80 -17.26 -28.39
CA ILE A 457 10.63 -16.20 -27.79
C ILE A 457 12.12 -16.53 -27.97
N VAL A 458 12.53 -17.76 -27.67
CA VAL A 458 13.93 -18.20 -27.80
C VAL A 458 14.38 -18.17 -29.25
N GLU A 459 13.54 -18.63 -30.18
CA GLU A 459 13.84 -18.62 -31.61
C GLU A 459 13.95 -17.19 -32.16
N ALA A 460 13.02 -16.30 -31.75
CA ALA A 460 13.05 -14.89 -32.15
C ALA A 460 14.22 -14.09 -31.56
N LEU A 461 14.84 -14.58 -30.49
CA LEU A 461 16.10 -14.04 -29.94
C LEU A 461 17.35 -14.60 -30.64
N GLY A 462 17.17 -15.41 -31.68
CA GLY A 462 18.25 -16.00 -32.49
C GLY A 462 18.64 -17.42 -32.08
N GLY A 463 17.79 -18.12 -31.32
CA GLY A 463 17.98 -19.49 -30.86
C GLY A 463 18.75 -19.62 -29.54
N LYS A 464 18.79 -20.86 -29.01
CA LYS A 464 19.42 -21.16 -27.72
C LYS A 464 20.90 -20.78 -27.67
N ASP A 465 21.63 -21.04 -28.76
CA ASP A 465 23.07 -20.77 -28.86
C ASP A 465 23.42 -19.28 -28.92
N ASN A 466 22.45 -18.42 -29.26
CA ASN A 466 22.62 -16.98 -29.29
C ASN A 466 22.42 -16.30 -27.94
N ILE A 467 21.77 -16.96 -26.99
CA ILE A 467 21.42 -16.40 -25.68
C ILE A 467 22.52 -16.75 -24.68
N LEU A 468 23.35 -15.77 -24.33
CA LEU A 468 24.44 -15.94 -23.37
C LEU A 468 23.96 -15.81 -21.92
N LYS A 469 22.99 -14.92 -21.68
CA LYS A 469 22.45 -14.67 -20.36
C LYS A 469 21.01 -14.16 -20.43
N VAL A 470 20.16 -14.63 -19.52
CA VAL A 470 18.79 -14.14 -19.37
C VAL A 470 18.59 -13.64 -17.94
N THR A 471 18.03 -12.46 -17.79
CA THR A 471 17.61 -11.87 -16.53
C THR A 471 16.29 -11.12 -16.76
N ASN A 472 15.64 -10.66 -15.71
CA ASN A 472 14.49 -9.79 -15.88
C ASN A 472 14.44 -8.70 -14.80
N CYS A 473 13.71 -7.64 -15.09
CA CYS A 473 13.24 -6.68 -14.09
C CYS A 473 11.71 -6.74 -14.05
N TYR A 474 11.06 -5.87 -13.30
CA TYR A 474 9.61 -5.88 -13.10
C TYR A 474 8.75 -5.89 -14.38
N THR A 475 9.30 -5.47 -15.54
CA THR A 475 8.52 -5.33 -16.77
C THR A 475 9.26 -5.81 -18.03
N ARG A 476 10.54 -6.19 -17.93
CA ARG A 476 11.38 -6.50 -19.10
C ARG A 476 12.16 -7.78 -18.89
N LEU A 477 12.12 -8.65 -19.90
CA LEU A 477 13.10 -9.70 -20.08
C LEU A 477 14.37 -9.05 -20.63
N ARG A 478 15.51 -9.32 -20.01
CA ARG A 478 16.82 -8.80 -20.40
C ARG A 478 17.69 -9.96 -20.82
N THR A 479 18.14 -9.92 -22.06
CA THR A 479 18.98 -10.94 -22.62
C THR A 479 20.32 -10.33 -23.05
N GLU A 480 21.41 -11.05 -22.82
CA GLU A 480 22.72 -10.79 -23.42
C GLU A 480 22.90 -11.81 -24.52
N LEU A 481 23.15 -11.33 -25.75
CA LEU A 481 23.19 -12.13 -26.94
C LEU A 481 24.61 -12.14 -27.53
N ALA A 482 24.98 -13.25 -28.15
CA ALA A 482 26.24 -13.37 -28.91
C ALA A 482 26.18 -12.45 -30.15
N ASP A 483 25.05 -12.48 -30.86
CA ASP A 483 24.78 -11.72 -32.07
C ASP A 483 23.37 -11.08 -31.98
N PRO A 484 23.27 -9.76 -31.69
CA PRO A 484 22.01 -9.07 -31.58
C PRO A 484 21.27 -8.83 -32.90
N ASP A 485 21.96 -8.96 -34.04
CA ASP A 485 21.36 -8.75 -35.37
C ASP A 485 20.43 -9.90 -35.78
N LYS A 486 20.51 -11.04 -35.08
CA LYS A 486 19.62 -12.19 -35.28
C LYS A 486 18.23 -12.01 -34.62
N VAL A 487 18.04 -10.94 -33.88
CA VAL A 487 16.76 -10.73 -33.16
C VAL A 487 15.64 -10.31 -34.12
N GLN A 488 14.52 -11.01 -34.04
CA GLN A 488 13.34 -10.76 -34.85
C GLN A 488 12.32 -9.93 -34.05
N ASP A 489 12.50 -8.62 -34.06
CA ASP A 489 11.67 -7.68 -33.30
C ASP A 489 10.17 -7.82 -33.59
N ASP A 490 9.80 -8.02 -34.85
CA ASP A 490 8.43 -8.13 -35.29
C ASP A 490 7.76 -9.42 -34.76
N VAL A 491 8.53 -10.53 -34.71
CA VAL A 491 8.04 -11.78 -34.10
C VAL A 491 7.84 -11.62 -32.62
N LEU A 492 8.76 -11.00 -31.90
CA LEU A 492 8.64 -10.73 -30.47
C LEU A 492 7.43 -9.84 -30.16
N LYS A 493 7.18 -8.82 -30.96
CA LYS A 493 6.04 -7.92 -30.75
C LYS A 493 4.70 -8.56 -31.12
N ASN A 494 4.62 -9.22 -32.29
CA ASN A 494 3.36 -9.66 -32.88
C ASN A 494 2.90 -11.04 -32.39
N GLN A 495 3.82 -11.93 -32.03
CA GLN A 495 3.52 -13.32 -31.68
C GLN A 495 3.68 -13.64 -30.19
N THR A 496 4.54 -12.89 -29.45
CA THR A 496 4.81 -13.20 -28.05
C THR A 496 4.19 -12.20 -27.07
N GLY A 497 3.53 -11.17 -27.59
CA GLY A 497 2.89 -10.13 -26.78
C GLY A 497 3.88 -9.15 -26.14
N ALA A 498 5.07 -9.01 -26.68
CA ALA A 498 6.00 -7.98 -26.25
C ALA A 498 5.52 -6.59 -26.70
N SER A 499 5.49 -5.64 -25.79
CA SER A 499 5.08 -4.27 -26.10
C SER A 499 6.18 -3.42 -26.73
N ALA A 500 7.45 -3.79 -26.53
CA ALA A 500 8.61 -3.16 -27.17
C ALA A 500 9.85 -4.04 -27.07
N VAL A 501 10.77 -3.89 -28.03
CA VAL A 501 12.12 -4.47 -28.01
C VAL A 501 13.12 -3.32 -28.04
N ILE A 502 14.10 -3.33 -27.15
CA ILE A 502 15.09 -2.27 -26.98
C ILE A 502 16.49 -2.86 -27.11
N HIS A 503 17.19 -2.47 -28.12
CA HIS A 503 18.58 -2.88 -28.37
C HIS A 503 19.57 -1.94 -27.66
N LYS A 504 20.55 -2.52 -26.95
CA LYS A 504 21.68 -1.81 -26.34
C LYS A 504 22.97 -2.63 -26.53
N GLY A 505 23.54 -2.55 -27.73
CA GLY A 505 24.66 -3.40 -28.12
C GLY A 505 24.27 -4.88 -28.01
N LYS A 506 25.06 -5.68 -27.31
CA LYS A 506 24.76 -7.11 -27.09
C LYS A 506 23.59 -7.38 -26.14
N ASN A 507 23.08 -6.35 -25.44
CA ASN A 507 21.96 -6.50 -24.53
C ASN A 507 20.65 -6.11 -25.21
N VAL A 508 19.72 -7.05 -25.30
CA VAL A 508 18.37 -6.83 -25.82
C VAL A 508 17.36 -6.93 -24.68
N GLN A 509 16.46 -5.97 -24.61
CA GLN A 509 15.43 -5.90 -23.58
C GLN A 509 14.05 -5.99 -24.22
N VAL A 510 13.31 -7.05 -23.90
CA VAL A 510 11.97 -7.29 -24.41
C VAL A 510 10.96 -6.95 -23.33
N VAL A 511 10.02 -6.04 -23.61
CA VAL A 511 9.07 -5.48 -22.63
C VAL A 511 7.78 -6.31 -22.61
N TYR A 512 7.57 -7.08 -21.57
CA TYR A 512 6.37 -7.91 -21.36
C TYR A 512 5.42 -7.38 -20.26
N GLY A 513 5.78 -6.27 -19.62
CA GLY A 513 4.99 -5.73 -18.50
C GLY A 513 4.97 -6.68 -17.31
N LEU A 514 3.83 -6.77 -16.62
CA LEU A 514 3.68 -7.60 -15.40
C LEU A 514 3.81 -9.11 -15.67
N LYS A 515 3.70 -9.55 -16.92
CA LYS A 515 3.85 -10.97 -17.32
C LYS A 515 5.31 -11.42 -17.38
N VAL A 516 6.27 -10.53 -17.24
CA VAL A 516 7.71 -10.83 -17.43
C VAL A 516 8.20 -11.99 -16.57
N ASN A 517 7.70 -12.16 -15.35
CA ASN A 517 8.11 -13.27 -14.48
C ASN A 517 7.64 -14.62 -15.01
N ALA A 518 6.42 -14.68 -15.56
CA ALA A 518 5.90 -15.89 -16.21
C ALA A 518 6.67 -16.19 -17.51
N VAL A 519 6.95 -15.14 -18.30
CA VAL A 519 7.78 -15.23 -19.51
C VAL A 519 9.18 -15.72 -19.17
N ARG A 520 9.82 -15.16 -18.14
CA ARG A 520 11.16 -15.56 -17.70
C ARG A 520 11.18 -17.03 -17.31
N LYS A 521 10.22 -17.48 -16.50
CA LYS A 521 10.14 -18.87 -16.06
C LYS A 521 9.93 -19.84 -17.23
N ALA A 522 9.12 -19.46 -18.22
CA ALA A 522 8.91 -20.25 -19.42
C ALA A 522 10.18 -20.31 -20.30
N VAL A 523 10.87 -19.17 -20.48
CA VAL A 523 12.13 -19.10 -21.23
C VAL A 523 13.24 -19.89 -20.54
N ASP A 524 13.35 -19.83 -19.21
CA ASP A 524 14.33 -20.62 -18.45
C ASP A 524 14.09 -22.12 -18.60
N ALA A 525 12.83 -22.56 -18.56
CA ALA A 525 12.47 -23.96 -18.80
C ALA A 525 12.83 -24.40 -20.22
N GLU A 526 12.60 -23.55 -21.24
CA GLU A 526 12.93 -23.83 -22.63
C GLU A 526 14.45 -23.88 -22.88
N LEU A 527 15.22 -23.06 -22.17
CA LEU A 527 16.68 -23.05 -22.23
C LEU A 527 17.33 -24.16 -21.38
N GLY A 528 16.55 -24.91 -20.61
CA GLY A 528 17.06 -25.93 -19.69
C GLY A 528 17.79 -25.36 -18.46
N LEU A 529 17.58 -24.06 -18.14
CA LEU A 529 18.14 -23.40 -16.98
C LEU A 529 17.23 -23.72 -15.79
N SER A 530 17.48 -24.81 -15.08
CA SER A 530 16.78 -25.13 -13.84
C SER A 530 17.37 -24.26 -12.71
N GLY A 531 16.63 -23.18 -12.33
CA GLY A 531 16.64 -22.60 -11.00
C GLY A 531 17.98 -22.25 -10.35
N GLU A 532 18.79 -21.38 -10.96
CA GLU A 532 19.77 -20.56 -10.23
C GLU A 532 19.45 -19.07 -10.41
N GLU A 533 19.43 -18.36 -9.26
CA GLU A 533 19.02 -16.96 -9.08
C GLU A 533 19.77 -15.92 -9.92
#